data_a1290b1c7be8599b7cb711ae775c2df3
#
_entry.id   a1290b1c7be8599b7cb711ae775c2df3
#
_cell.length_a   1.000
_cell.length_b   1.000
_cell.length_c   1.000
_cell.angle_alpha   90.00
_cell.angle_beta   90.00
_cell.angle_gamma   90.00
#
_symmetry.space_group_name_H-M   'P 1'
#
loop_
_entity.id
_entity.type
_entity.pdbx_description
1 polymer ?
#
loop_
_entity_poly.entity_id
_entity_poly.type
_entity_poly.pdbx_seq_one_letter_code
_entity_poly.pdbx_strand_id
1 'polypeptide(L)'
;MKGISAPLAILLIGLFALGMTASCFMSTLSFRSAFGQTETLAQDGNNGNGNTLGNNNTVTYSYNIYNNSNNQESPIRLHNNSVNYYDNNSIGYLVYPELANNTQQRLPSVIMIHEWWGLNEHIKNQADILAKEGYVVLAVDLYQGEVATTPDRSRELSSSVRNNPASAIDNLQSAVNYVKSLEMVDGNRIASLGWCFGGDWSLQLALNSSENPLAATIIYYGRPVTDTASLSSISWPILGIFGNQDQAIPVESVKQFASALNASGITNEIYLYEGVGHAFANPSGDNYAPKETADAWQKTIEFLRTYL
;
A
#
# COMPACT_ATOMS: atom_id res chain seq x y z
N MET A 1 -10.94 26.51 -67.78
CA MET A 1 -11.02 25.49 -68.85
C MET A 1 -10.81 24.13 -68.20
N LYS A 2 -11.80 23.28 -68.28
CA LYS A 2 -11.85 21.82 -68.40
C LYS A 2 -10.99 21.07 -67.32
N GLY A 3 -11.54 20.33 -66.37
CA GLY A 3 -12.66 19.37 -66.40
C GLY A 3 -12.15 17.97 -66.71
N ILE A 4 -12.57 16.99 -65.88
CA ILE A 4 -12.78 15.56 -66.12
C ILE A 4 -12.24 14.77 -64.92
N SER A 5 -13.02 14.36 -63.89
CA SER A 5 -13.95 13.23 -63.74
C SER A 5 -13.28 11.84 -63.68
N ALA A 6 -13.67 11.15 -62.61
CA ALA A 6 -13.41 9.77 -62.19
C ALA A 6 -13.71 8.69 -63.27
N PRO A 7 -13.42 7.41 -63.06
CA PRO A 7 -14.39 6.59 -62.37
C PRO A 7 -13.87 5.44 -61.45
N LEU A 8 -14.73 5.10 -60.58
CA LEU A 8 -15.11 3.89 -59.87
C LEU A 8 -14.85 2.58 -60.63
N ALA A 9 -14.23 1.60 -60.02
CA ALA A 9 -14.33 0.22 -60.42
C ALA A 9 -14.53 -0.67 -59.18
N ILE A 10 -15.73 -1.16 -59.06
CA ILE A 10 -16.16 -2.27 -58.19
C ILE A 10 -15.71 -3.58 -58.85
N LEU A 11 -15.09 -4.49 -58.11
CA LEU A 11 -15.10 -5.90 -58.46
C LEU A 11 -15.36 -6.75 -57.25
N LEU A 12 -16.54 -7.35 -57.23
CA LEU A 12 -16.97 -8.47 -56.39
C LEU A 12 -16.40 -9.77 -56.97
N ILE A 13 -16.33 -10.76 -56.10
CA ILE A 13 -16.46 -12.23 -56.29
C ILE A 13 -15.29 -13.00 -55.67
N GLY A 14 -15.70 -13.89 -54.75
CA GLY A 14 -15.00 -15.12 -54.45
C GLY A 14 -15.19 -15.66 -53.01
N LEU A 15 -16.39 -16.22 -52.76
CA LEU A 15 -16.62 -17.15 -51.66
C LEU A 15 -15.70 -18.39 -51.81
N PHE A 16 -14.94 -18.74 -50.77
CA PHE A 16 -14.64 -20.12 -50.49
C PHE A 16 -14.66 -20.37 -48.98
N ALA A 17 -15.68 -21.10 -48.56
CA ALA A 17 -15.84 -21.62 -47.24
C ALA A 17 -14.87 -22.81 -47.06
N LEU A 18 -14.00 -22.76 -46.08
CA LEU A 18 -13.44 -23.97 -45.49
C LEU A 18 -13.51 -23.80 -43.97
N GLY A 19 -14.34 -24.63 -43.37
CA GLY A 19 -14.53 -24.71 -41.95
C GLY A 19 -13.26 -25.22 -41.25
N MET A 20 -12.79 -24.45 -40.28
CA MET A 20 -11.99 -24.96 -39.19
C MET A 20 -12.61 -24.43 -37.91
N THR A 21 -13.23 -25.35 -37.18
CA THR A 21 -13.72 -25.16 -35.83
C THR A 21 -12.52 -24.85 -34.90
N ALA A 22 -12.25 -23.57 -34.65
CA ALA A 22 -11.41 -23.19 -33.56
C ALA A 22 -12.26 -23.29 -32.30
N SER A 23 -12.12 -24.40 -31.57
CA SER A 23 -12.53 -24.54 -30.18
C SER A 23 -11.79 -23.47 -29.38
N CYS A 24 -12.45 -22.34 -29.14
CA CYS A 24 -12.03 -21.35 -28.17
C CYS A 24 -12.26 -21.98 -26.77
N PHE A 25 -11.22 -22.59 -26.21
CA PHE A 25 -11.18 -22.89 -24.79
C PHE A 25 -11.17 -21.55 -24.05
N MET A 26 -12.36 -21.05 -23.72
CA MET A 26 -12.51 -20.09 -22.63
C MET A 26 -12.18 -20.86 -21.35
N SER A 27 -10.92 -20.77 -20.91
CA SER A 27 -10.58 -21.02 -19.52
C SER A 27 -11.21 -19.90 -18.70
N THR A 28 -12.41 -20.18 -18.19
CA THR A 28 -12.98 -19.40 -17.10
C THR A 28 -12.08 -19.61 -15.90
N LEU A 29 -11.13 -18.69 -15.69
CA LEU A 29 -10.47 -18.53 -14.41
C LEU A 29 -11.56 -18.06 -13.42
N SER A 30 -12.10 -19.03 -12.67
CA SER A 30 -12.88 -18.74 -11.48
C SER A 30 -11.94 -18.14 -10.45
N PHE A 31 -11.87 -16.83 -10.37
CA PHE A 31 -11.31 -16.13 -9.22
C PHE A 31 -12.28 -16.34 -8.05
N ARG A 32 -12.00 -17.31 -7.21
CA ARG A 32 -12.59 -17.39 -5.88
C ARG A 32 -11.87 -16.40 -4.99
N SER A 33 -12.63 -15.45 -4.44
CA SER A 33 -12.20 -14.56 -3.36
C SER A 33 -11.45 -15.33 -2.28
N ALA A 34 -10.18 -14.97 -2.04
CA ALA A 34 -9.29 -15.62 -1.09
C ALA A 34 -9.45 -15.11 0.35
N PHE A 35 -10.58 -14.51 0.69
CA PHE A 35 -10.84 -13.99 2.04
C PHE A 35 -12.03 -14.70 2.64
N GLY A 36 -11.77 -15.84 3.30
CA GLY A 36 -12.72 -16.49 4.21
C GLY A 36 -12.46 -15.99 5.63
N GLN A 37 -13.32 -15.13 6.14
CA GLN A 37 -13.36 -14.83 7.57
C GLN A 37 -14.08 -15.97 8.27
N THR A 38 -13.42 -16.63 9.21
CA THR A 38 -14.07 -17.43 10.25
C THR A 38 -13.84 -16.73 11.58
N GLU A 39 -14.86 -16.02 12.06
CA GLU A 39 -14.93 -15.60 13.46
C GLU A 39 -15.18 -16.86 14.28
N THR A 40 -14.19 -17.32 15.01
CA THR A 40 -14.40 -18.27 16.11
C THR A 40 -14.43 -17.46 17.40
N LEU A 41 -15.64 -17.11 17.83
CA LEU A 41 -15.88 -16.68 19.21
C LEU A 41 -15.70 -17.93 20.10
N ALA A 42 -14.57 -18.04 20.76
CA ALA A 42 -14.42 -18.98 21.87
C ALA A 42 -15.18 -18.39 23.07
N GLN A 43 -16.40 -18.88 23.31
CA GLN A 43 -17.07 -18.71 24.58
C GLN A 43 -16.43 -19.70 25.56
N ASP A 44 -15.58 -19.22 26.45
CA ASP A 44 -15.20 -19.96 27.64
C ASP A 44 -16.38 -19.96 28.63
N GLY A 45 -16.94 -21.14 28.80
CA GLY A 45 -17.95 -21.43 29.82
C GLY A 45 -17.37 -21.28 31.21
N ASN A 46 -17.96 -20.37 31.96
CA ASN A 46 -17.67 -20.05 33.34
C ASN A 46 -18.05 -21.19 34.26
N ASN A 47 -17.12 -21.62 35.13
CA ASN A 47 -17.45 -22.18 36.44
C ASN A 47 -16.40 -21.77 37.50
N GLY A 48 -16.81 -20.80 38.29
CA GLY A 48 -16.62 -20.77 39.76
C GLY A 48 -15.25 -20.39 40.32
N ASN A 49 -15.22 -19.23 40.97
CA ASN A 49 -14.42 -18.80 42.12
C ASN A 49 -12.96 -18.28 41.91
N GLY A 50 -12.84 -17.02 42.25
CA GLY A 50 -11.64 -16.44 42.91
C GLY A 50 -10.85 -15.44 42.11
N ASN A 51 -11.08 -14.15 42.39
CA ASN A 51 -10.18 -12.99 42.24
C ASN A 51 -8.78 -13.22 41.58
N THR A 52 -8.53 -12.57 40.45
CA THR A 52 -7.45 -11.59 40.30
C THR A 52 -7.49 -10.94 38.92
N LEU A 53 -7.28 -9.62 38.91
CA LEU A 53 -7.20 -8.75 37.74
C LEU A 53 -6.03 -9.15 36.82
N GLY A 54 -6.35 -9.29 35.54
CA GLY A 54 -5.35 -9.50 34.50
C GLY A 54 -6.02 -9.39 33.12
N ASN A 55 -6.36 -8.17 32.68
CA ASN A 55 -6.83 -7.94 31.33
C ASN A 55 -5.65 -7.95 30.34
N ASN A 56 -5.34 -9.10 29.80
CA ASN A 56 -4.55 -9.21 28.58
C ASN A 56 -5.45 -9.75 27.46
N ASN A 57 -6.22 -8.88 26.84
CA ASN A 57 -6.89 -9.18 25.59
C ASN A 57 -5.87 -9.09 24.45
N THR A 58 -5.17 -10.19 24.21
CA THR A 58 -4.37 -10.35 22.99
C THR A 58 -5.32 -10.76 21.87
N VAL A 59 -5.70 -9.80 21.02
CA VAL A 59 -6.46 -10.10 19.80
C VAL A 59 -5.48 -10.62 18.76
N THR A 60 -5.49 -11.94 18.54
CA THR A 60 -4.66 -12.56 17.49
C THR A 60 -5.44 -12.54 16.19
N TYR A 61 -5.05 -11.69 15.26
CA TYR A 61 -5.60 -11.69 13.91
C TYR A 61 -4.90 -12.79 13.09
N SER A 62 -5.62 -13.87 12.79
CA SER A 62 -5.14 -14.93 11.90
C SER A 62 -5.62 -14.65 10.49
N TYR A 63 -4.76 -14.15 9.62
CA TYR A 63 -5.02 -14.08 8.19
C TYR A 63 -4.70 -15.46 7.57
N ASN A 64 -5.74 -16.22 7.22
CA ASN A 64 -5.55 -17.45 6.46
C ASN A 64 -5.36 -17.11 4.98
N ILE A 65 -4.14 -17.13 4.51
CA ILE A 65 -3.83 -17.14 3.08
C ILE A 65 -4.08 -18.58 2.61
N TYR A 66 -5.18 -18.81 1.88
CA TYR A 66 -5.44 -20.09 1.24
C TYR A 66 -4.55 -20.25 0.00
N ASN A 67 -3.41 -20.89 0.18
CA ASN A 67 -2.71 -21.51 -0.93
C ASN A 67 -3.41 -22.83 -1.29
N ASN A 68 -4.08 -22.85 -2.43
CA ASN A 68 -4.70 -24.04 -2.96
C ASN A 68 -3.70 -24.76 -3.88
N SER A 69 -2.77 -25.49 -3.27
CA SER A 69 -2.06 -26.59 -3.93
C SER A 69 -1.39 -27.45 -2.88
N ASN A 70 -1.45 -28.76 -3.08
CA ASN A 70 -0.94 -29.83 -2.20
C ASN A 70 0.60 -29.88 -2.07
N ASN A 71 1.26 -28.73 -2.07
CA ASN A 71 2.65 -28.60 -1.68
C ASN A 71 2.68 -27.90 -0.32
N GLN A 72 3.15 -28.61 0.70
CA GLN A 72 3.50 -28.00 1.98
C GLN A 72 4.72 -27.11 1.76
N GLU A 73 4.50 -25.89 1.27
CA GLU A 73 5.53 -24.85 1.37
C GLU A 73 5.69 -24.51 2.86
N SER A 74 6.90 -24.65 3.34
CA SER A 74 7.25 -24.22 4.69
C SER A 74 6.87 -22.74 4.86
N PRO A 75 6.30 -22.33 6.00
CA PRO A 75 5.92 -20.94 6.19
C PRO A 75 7.15 -20.03 5.99
N ILE A 76 6.99 -18.96 5.23
CA ILE A 76 8.05 -17.98 5.00
C ILE A 76 8.50 -17.44 6.35
N ARG A 77 9.77 -17.66 6.68
CA ARG A 77 10.39 -17.08 7.89
C ARG A 77 10.74 -15.63 7.63
N LEU A 78 10.52 -14.80 8.63
CA LEU A 78 10.86 -13.39 8.58
C LEU A 78 12.04 -13.10 9.52
N HIS A 79 12.91 -12.22 9.07
CA HIS A 79 13.87 -11.52 9.93
C HIS A 79 13.31 -10.14 10.25
N ASN A 80 13.32 -9.74 11.50
CA ASN A 80 12.96 -8.41 11.91
C ASN A 80 13.96 -7.83 12.91
N ASN A 81 14.19 -6.53 12.82
CA ASN A 81 15.11 -5.80 13.68
C ASN A 81 14.59 -4.38 13.91
N SER A 82 14.84 -3.85 15.09
CA SER A 82 14.81 -2.40 15.31
C SER A 82 16.07 -1.78 14.75
N VAL A 83 15.94 -0.79 13.90
CA VAL A 83 17.09 -0.16 13.21
C VAL A 83 17.09 1.35 13.41
N ASN A 84 18.27 1.88 13.63
CA ASN A 84 18.50 3.32 13.61
C ASN A 84 18.88 3.72 12.19
N TYR A 85 18.02 4.48 11.52
CA TYR A 85 18.19 4.86 10.11
C TYR A 85 18.33 6.39 9.89
N TYR A 86 18.06 7.20 10.90
CA TYR A 86 18.06 8.66 10.77
C TYR A 86 18.88 9.33 11.87
N ASP A 87 18.33 9.44 13.08
CA ASP A 87 18.98 9.97 14.27
C ASP A 87 19.00 8.96 15.40
N ASN A 88 19.56 9.33 16.57
CA ASN A 88 19.67 8.40 17.70
C ASN A 88 18.32 8.01 18.33
N ASN A 89 17.23 8.70 17.98
CA ASN A 89 15.91 8.54 18.58
C ASN A 89 14.89 7.91 17.60
N SER A 90 15.13 7.98 16.29
CA SER A 90 14.23 7.42 15.26
C SER A 90 14.57 5.97 15.01
N ILE A 91 13.84 5.09 15.69
CA ILE A 91 14.04 3.63 15.62
C ILE A 91 12.94 3.01 14.77
N GLY A 92 13.27 2.70 13.51
CA GLY A 92 12.38 2.01 12.60
C GLY A 92 12.29 0.51 12.85
N TYR A 93 11.24 -0.11 12.31
CA TYR A 93 11.08 -1.55 12.27
C TYR A 93 11.39 -2.06 10.87
N LEU A 94 12.52 -2.77 10.73
CA LEU A 94 12.93 -3.42 9.49
C LEU A 94 12.50 -4.88 9.51
N VAL A 95 11.81 -5.33 8.48
CA VAL A 95 11.43 -6.74 8.31
C VAL A 95 11.60 -7.18 6.86
N TYR A 96 12.03 -8.44 6.66
CA TYR A 96 12.25 -9.02 5.34
C TYR A 96 12.16 -10.55 5.40
N PRO A 97 11.85 -11.23 4.27
CA PRO A 97 11.82 -12.68 4.23
C PRO A 97 13.21 -13.28 4.35
N GLU A 98 13.32 -14.40 5.06
CA GLU A 98 14.54 -15.22 5.05
C GLU A 98 14.74 -15.74 3.62
N LEU A 99 15.77 -15.24 2.95
CA LEU A 99 16.12 -15.72 1.63
C LEU A 99 16.75 -17.12 1.79
N ALA A 100 16.19 -18.12 1.11
CA ALA A 100 16.83 -19.41 1.02
C ALA A 100 18.26 -19.22 0.49
N ASN A 101 19.24 -19.73 1.24
CA ASN A 101 20.67 -19.61 0.94
C ASN A 101 20.95 -19.92 -0.53
N ASN A 102 21.09 -18.91 -1.38
CA ASN A 102 21.68 -18.92 -2.73
C ASN A 102 21.06 -17.94 -3.73
N THR A 103 20.24 -16.98 -3.34
CA THR A 103 19.74 -16.00 -4.30
C THR A 103 20.62 -14.75 -4.31
N GLN A 104 21.33 -14.52 -5.40
CA GLN A 104 21.92 -13.21 -5.73
C GLN A 104 20.82 -12.19 -6.09
N GLN A 105 19.55 -12.55 -5.93
CA GLN A 105 18.41 -11.71 -6.26
C GLN A 105 18.20 -10.66 -5.17
N ARG A 106 18.31 -9.40 -5.56
CA ARG A 106 17.94 -8.28 -4.69
C ARG A 106 16.43 -8.12 -4.66
N LEU A 107 15.90 -7.82 -3.49
CA LEU A 107 14.48 -7.65 -3.24
C LEU A 107 14.03 -6.20 -3.44
N PRO A 108 12.77 -5.98 -3.84
CA PRO A 108 12.14 -4.66 -3.76
C PRO A 108 11.94 -4.25 -2.31
N SER A 109 11.83 -2.94 -2.06
CA SER A 109 11.64 -2.42 -0.72
C SER A 109 10.46 -1.45 -0.63
N VAL A 110 9.85 -1.38 0.56
CA VAL A 110 8.77 -0.44 0.86
C VAL A 110 9.09 0.35 2.12
N ILE A 111 9.07 1.68 2.01
CA ILE A 111 9.06 2.60 3.14
C ILE A 111 7.62 2.72 3.60
N MET A 112 7.32 2.15 4.77
CA MET A 112 5.99 2.11 5.35
C MET A 112 5.83 3.20 6.41
N ILE A 113 4.84 4.09 6.26
CA ILE A 113 4.68 5.26 7.10
C ILE A 113 3.42 5.09 7.95
N HIS A 114 3.60 5.18 9.26
CA HIS A 114 2.57 4.95 10.26
C HIS A 114 1.44 5.98 10.22
N GLU A 115 0.29 5.63 10.78
CA GLU A 115 -0.80 6.55 11.04
C GLU A 115 -0.44 7.56 12.16
N TRP A 116 -1.37 8.43 12.52
CA TRP A 116 -1.16 9.46 13.56
C TRP A 116 -0.90 8.91 14.98
N TRP A 117 -1.02 7.59 15.17
CA TRP A 117 -0.72 6.91 16.45
C TRP A 117 0.78 6.66 16.69
N GLY A 118 1.62 6.74 15.66
CA GLY A 118 3.03 6.37 15.73
C GLY A 118 3.29 4.95 15.25
N LEU A 119 4.54 4.50 15.33
CA LEU A 119 4.98 3.16 14.93
C LEU A 119 4.53 2.10 15.94
N ASN A 120 3.24 1.81 15.93
CA ASN A 120 2.60 0.84 16.83
C ASN A 120 2.64 -0.60 16.27
N GLU A 121 2.16 -1.57 17.06
CA GLU A 121 2.13 -2.99 16.67
C GLU A 121 1.26 -3.26 15.43
N HIS A 122 0.20 -2.47 15.20
CA HIS A 122 -0.60 -2.61 13.98
C HIS A 122 0.26 -2.37 12.72
N ILE A 123 1.03 -1.30 12.69
CA ILE A 123 1.92 -0.97 11.55
C ILE A 123 3.03 -2.01 11.39
N LYS A 124 3.61 -2.51 12.48
CA LYS A 124 4.61 -3.60 12.42
C LYS A 124 3.99 -4.88 11.83
N ASN A 125 2.77 -5.22 12.23
CA ASN A 125 2.05 -6.36 11.67
C ASN A 125 1.76 -6.19 10.17
N GLN A 126 1.43 -4.98 9.70
CA GLN A 126 1.28 -4.69 8.27
C GLN A 126 2.62 -4.85 7.52
N ALA A 127 3.73 -4.44 8.14
CA ALA A 127 5.06 -4.65 7.59
C ALA A 127 5.41 -6.15 7.47
N ASP A 128 5.09 -6.95 8.48
CA ASP A 128 5.28 -8.41 8.46
C ASP A 128 4.45 -9.08 7.34
N ILE A 129 3.20 -8.64 7.15
CA ILE A 129 2.33 -9.14 6.08
C ILE A 129 2.95 -8.82 4.72
N LEU A 130 3.41 -7.59 4.52
CA LEU A 130 4.03 -7.19 3.26
C LEU A 130 5.38 -7.89 3.02
N ALA A 131 6.16 -8.13 4.07
CA ALA A 131 7.41 -8.88 3.96
C ALA A 131 7.19 -10.34 3.51
N LYS A 132 6.09 -10.98 3.89
CA LYS A 132 5.71 -12.31 3.39
C LYS A 132 5.42 -12.33 1.90
N GLU A 133 5.09 -11.19 1.30
CA GLU A 133 4.91 -11.02 -0.15
C GLU A 133 6.24 -10.83 -0.90
N GLY A 134 7.39 -10.87 -0.19
CA GLY A 134 8.72 -10.81 -0.80
C GLY A 134 9.39 -9.44 -0.76
N TYR A 135 8.90 -8.51 0.05
CA TYR A 135 9.46 -7.16 0.16
C TYR A 135 10.36 -7.01 1.39
N VAL A 136 11.39 -6.17 1.27
CA VAL A 136 12.08 -5.59 2.43
C VAL A 136 11.26 -4.37 2.88
N VAL A 137 10.75 -4.39 4.10
CA VAL A 137 9.90 -3.30 4.60
C VAL A 137 10.59 -2.58 5.74
N LEU A 138 10.75 -1.27 5.61
CA LEU A 138 11.16 -0.39 6.70
C LEU A 138 9.95 0.45 7.12
N ALA A 139 9.34 0.10 8.25
CA ALA A 139 8.34 0.93 8.90
C ALA A 139 9.06 2.01 9.70
N VAL A 140 8.86 3.27 9.28
CA VAL A 140 9.56 4.44 9.80
C VAL A 140 8.95 4.96 11.09
N ASP A 141 9.76 5.62 11.89
CA ASP A 141 9.35 6.31 13.10
C ASP A 141 9.51 7.83 12.93
N LEU A 142 8.39 8.55 12.86
CA LEU A 142 8.34 10.01 12.79
C LEU A 142 8.14 10.68 14.16
N TYR A 143 8.06 9.88 15.24
CA TYR A 143 7.74 10.34 16.59
C TYR A 143 8.82 10.04 17.62
N GLN A 144 10.02 9.70 17.17
CA GLN A 144 11.19 9.47 18.03
C GLN A 144 10.93 8.42 19.14
N GLY A 145 10.33 7.28 18.76
CA GLY A 145 10.01 6.16 19.63
C GLY A 145 8.67 6.28 20.35
N GLU A 146 7.95 7.38 20.21
CA GLU A 146 6.69 7.57 20.92
C GLU A 146 5.50 6.94 20.16
N VAL A 147 4.65 6.25 20.89
CA VAL A 147 3.35 5.74 20.41
C VAL A 147 2.26 6.38 21.25
N ALA A 148 1.39 7.15 20.58
CA ALA A 148 0.29 7.81 21.25
C ALA A 148 -0.79 6.81 21.68
N THR A 149 -1.29 6.97 22.88
CA THR A 149 -2.38 6.16 23.47
C THR A 149 -3.69 6.93 23.59
N THR A 150 -3.69 8.22 23.29
CA THR A 150 -4.88 9.07 23.30
C THR A 150 -4.95 9.94 22.03
N PRO A 151 -6.17 10.31 21.57
CA PRO A 151 -6.34 11.20 20.42
C PRO A 151 -5.67 12.57 20.59
N ASP A 152 -5.65 13.10 21.80
CA ASP A 152 -5.00 14.41 22.07
C ASP A 152 -3.49 14.31 21.88
N ARG A 153 -2.86 13.25 22.39
CA ARG A 153 -1.43 13.03 22.18
C ARG A 153 -1.09 12.77 20.72
N SER A 154 -1.89 11.99 20.00
CA SER A 154 -1.74 11.79 18.54
C SER A 154 -1.79 13.10 17.77
N ARG A 155 -2.71 14.00 18.17
CA ARG A 155 -2.84 15.33 17.56
C ARG A 155 -1.62 16.21 17.82
N GLU A 156 -1.09 16.20 19.04
CA GLU A 156 0.14 16.94 19.39
C GLU A 156 1.34 16.44 18.57
N LEU A 157 1.58 15.13 18.55
CA LEU A 157 2.70 14.53 17.82
C LEU A 157 2.60 14.78 16.32
N SER A 158 1.44 14.52 15.73
CA SER A 158 1.24 14.74 14.29
C SER A 158 1.35 16.21 13.90
N SER A 159 0.90 17.13 14.78
CA SER A 159 1.06 18.56 14.56
C SER A 159 2.52 19.01 14.68
N SER A 160 3.28 18.44 15.62
CA SER A 160 4.71 18.72 15.77
C SER A 160 5.47 18.37 14.49
N VAL A 161 5.22 17.18 13.91
CA VAL A 161 5.84 16.75 12.64
C VAL A 161 5.42 17.66 11.48
N ARG A 162 4.12 18.00 11.38
CA ARG A 162 3.63 18.93 10.34
C ARG A 162 4.20 20.34 10.44
N ASN A 163 4.53 20.80 11.64
CA ASN A 163 5.16 22.10 11.86
C ASN A 163 6.66 22.10 11.56
N ASN A 164 7.27 20.92 11.39
CA ASN A 164 8.69 20.73 11.05
C ASN A 164 8.84 19.86 9.79
N PRO A 165 8.29 20.27 8.64
CA PRO A 165 8.23 19.41 7.46
C PRO A 165 9.61 19.04 6.92
N ALA A 166 10.61 19.91 7.02
CA ALA A 166 11.96 19.63 6.59
C ALA A 166 12.56 18.43 7.35
N SER A 167 12.45 18.41 8.68
CA SER A 167 12.95 17.30 9.49
C SER A 167 12.21 15.97 9.17
N ALA A 168 10.91 16.03 8.91
CA ALA A 168 10.15 14.83 8.51
C ALA A 168 10.60 14.30 7.14
N ILE A 169 10.85 15.18 6.17
CA ILE A 169 11.37 14.80 4.87
C ILE A 169 12.79 14.24 5.00
N ASP A 170 13.66 14.85 5.79
CA ASP A 170 15.02 14.36 6.05
C ASP A 170 14.99 12.94 6.66
N ASN A 171 14.07 12.70 7.62
CA ASN A 171 13.84 11.36 8.19
C ASN A 171 13.44 10.35 7.12
N LEU A 172 12.45 10.69 6.29
CA LEU A 172 11.94 9.79 5.23
C LEU A 172 12.99 9.55 4.13
N GLN A 173 13.74 10.57 3.72
CA GLN A 173 14.85 10.43 2.77
C GLN A 173 15.98 9.55 3.34
N SER A 174 16.25 9.69 4.63
CA SER A 174 17.22 8.82 5.33
C SER A 174 16.77 7.37 5.36
N ALA A 175 15.46 7.12 5.52
CA ALA A 175 14.90 5.77 5.40
C ALA A 175 15.09 5.18 4.00
N VAL A 176 14.86 5.97 2.94
CA VAL A 176 15.13 5.55 1.55
C VAL A 176 16.61 5.23 1.36
N ASN A 177 17.50 6.10 1.83
CA ASN A 177 18.94 5.88 1.73
C ASN A 177 19.41 4.66 2.52
N TYR A 178 18.82 4.45 3.70
CA TYR A 178 19.12 3.29 4.54
C TYR A 178 18.78 1.98 3.81
N VAL A 179 17.57 1.84 3.28
CA VAL A 179 17.21 0.59 2.57
C VAL A 179 18.03 0.43 1.29
N LYS A 180 18.39 1.51 0.57
CA LYS A 180 19.31 1.45 -0.57
C LYS A 180 20.71 0.95 -0.21
N SER A 181 21.15 1.15 1.03
CA SER A 181 22.46 0.68 1.50
C SER A 181 22.49 -0.83 1.84
N LEU A 182 21.33 -1.48 1.93
CA LEU A 182 21.26 -2.91 2.23
C LEU A 182 21.59 -3.73 0.98
N GLU A 183 22.56 -4.65 1.08
CA GLU A 183 23.01 -5.48 -0.05
C GLU A 183 21.88 -6.30 -0.69
N MET A 184 20.87 -6.69 0.12
CA MET A 184 19.72 -7.46 -0.33
C MET A 184 18.65 -6.64 -1.06
N VAL A 185 18.75 -5.30 -1.09
CA VAL A 185 17.75 -4.42 -1.68
C VAL A 185 18.16 -4.00 -3.10
N ASP A 186 17.19 -4.04 -4.02
CA ASP A 186 17.31 -3.37 -5.31
C ASP A 186 16.95 -1.89 -5.14
N GLY A 187 17.95 -1.03 -5.13
CA GLY A 187 17.79 0.41 -4.91
C GLY A 187 16.95 1.13 -5.97
N ASN A 188 16.61 0.48 -7.09
CA ASN A 188 15.72 1.03 -8.13
C ASN A 188 14.26 0.60 -7.93
N ARG A 189 13.98 -0.31 -7.01
CA ARG A 189 12.65 -0.84 -6.74
C ARG A 189 12.21 -0.53 -5.31
N ILE A 190 12.02 0.77 -5.02
CA ILE A 190 11.61 1.25 -3.71
C ILE A 190 10.29 2.00 -3.84
N ALA A 191 9.30 1.61 -3.06
CA ALA A 191 8.04 2.33 -2.95
C ALA A 191 7.86 3.00 -1.58
N SER A 192 6.95 3.98 -1.51
CA SER A 192 6.39 4.48 -0.26
C SER A 192 4.94 4.05 -0.11
N LEU A 193 4.53 3.77 1.13
CA LEU A 193 3.17 3.37 1.50
C LEU A 193 2.82 3.98 2.85
N GLY A 194 1.64 4.61 2.96
CA GLY A 194 1.19 5.17 4.23
C GLY A 194 -0.31 5.33 4.33
N TRP A 195 -0.82 5.38 5.56
CA TRP A 195 -2.22 5.53 5.90
C TRP A 195 -2.47 6.82 6.68
N CYS A 196 -3.56 7.53 6.39
CA CYS A 196 -3.95 8.76 7.10
C CYS A 196 -2.81 9.79 7.12
N PHE A 197 -2.28 10.12 8.29
CA PHE A 197 -1.06 10.91 8.47
C PHE A 197 0.11 10.34 7.63
N GLY A 198 0.32 9.04 7.63
CA GLY A 198 1.34 8.40 6.81
C GLY A 198 1.06 8.49 5.31
N GLY A 199 -0.22 8.52 4.91
CA GLY A 199 -0.62 8.77 3.53
C GLY A 199 -0.26 10.19 3.06
N ASP A 200 -0.44 11.20 3.94
CA ASP A 200 0.06 12.57 3.71
C ASP A 200 1.58 12.53 3.44
N TRP A 201 2.33 11.85 4.32
CA TRP A 201 3.79 11.83 4.26
C TRP A 201 4.34 10.94 3.15
N SER A 202 3.60 9.91 2.71
CA SER A 202 3.97 9.14 1.52
C SER A 202 3.95 10.04 0.26
N LEU A 203 2.93 10.88 0.12
CA LEU A 203 2.88 11.87 -0.96
C LEU A 203 3.94 12.96 -0.80
N GLN A 204 4.18 13.45 0.43
CA GLN A 204 5.24 14.45 0.68
C GLN A 204 6.63 13.89 0.37
N LEU A 205 6.92 12.63 0.70
CA LEU A 205 8.15 11.98 0.30
C LEU A 205 8.27 11.95 -1.23
N ALA A 206 7.22 11.57 -1.95
CA ALA A 206 7.22 11.57 -3.40
C ALA A 206 7.53 12.96 -3.98
N LEU A 207 6.88 14.01 -3.50
CA LEU A 207 7.08 15.39 -3.95
C LEU A 207 8.52 15.90 -3.73
N ASN A 208 9.25 15.31 -2.78
CA ASN A 208 10.61 15.70 -2.44
C ASN A 208 11.67 14.67 -2.87
N SER A 209 11.34 13.75 -3.78
CA SER A 209 12.22 12.65 -4.19
C SER A 209 12.73 12.77 -5.63
N SER A 210 12.72 13.95 -6.24
CA SER A 210 13.24 14.14 -7.60
C SER A 210 14.70 13.72 -7.76
N GLU A 211 15.54 14.00 -6.77
CA GLU A 211 16.96 13.61 -6.74
C GLU A 211 17.19 12.15 -6.30
N ASN A 212 16.19 11.53 -5.67
CA ASN A 212 16.25 10.17 -5.17
C ASN A 212 14.91 9.45 -5.45
N PRO A 213 14.58 9.22 -6.75
CA PRO A 213 13.27 8.79 -7.19
C PRO A 213 12.86 7.44 -6.58
N LEU A 214 11.55 7.33 -6.34
CA LEU A 214 10.90 6.09 -5.98
C LEU A 214 10.47 5.33 -7.25
N ALA A 215 10.08 4.08 -7.10
CA ALA A 215 9.47 3.29 -8.17
C ALA A 215 7.93 3.33 -8.13
N ALA A 216 7.35 3.58 -6.95
CA ALA A 216 5.91 3.69 -6.76
C ALA A 216 5.57 4.46 -5.46
N THR A 217 4.37 5.05 -5.40
CA THR A 217 3.85 5.72 -4.19
C THR A 217 2.43 5.29 -3.93
N ILE A 218 2.12 4.89 -2.69
CA ILE A 218 0.80 4.41 -2.28
C ILE A 218 0.28 5.26 -1.11
N ILE A 219 -0.97 5.72 -1.27
CA ILE A 219 -1.61 6.69 -0.37
C ILE A 219 -2.98 6.14 0.03
N TYR A 220 -3.14 5.77 1.29
CA TYR A 220 -4.44 5.48 1.87
C TYR A 220 -4.97 6.71 2.60
N TYR A 221 -6.10 7.24 2.16
CA TYR A 221 -6.82 8.38 2.74
C TYR A 221 -5.91 9.48 3.30
N GLY A 222 -4.81 9.76 2.59
CA GLY A 222 -3.95 10.91 2.81
C GLY A 222 -4.46 12.15 2.09
N ARG A 223 -4.05 13.34 2.55
CA ARG A 223 -4.48 14.61 1.95
C ARG A 223 -3.93 14.78 0.54
N PRO A 224 -4.81 14.95 -0.46
CA PRO A 224 -4.40 15.18 -1.84
C PRO A 224 -3.66 16.51 -2.05
N VAL A 225 -2.74 16.52 -3.01
CA VAL A 225 -2.11 17.71 -3.57
C VAL A 225 -2.61 17.90 -5.00
N THR A 226 -3.16 19.07 -5.31
CA THR A 226 -3.80 19.34 -6.61
C THR A 226 -3.02 20.34 -7.46
N ASP A 227 -1.92 20.88 -6.94
CA ASP A 227 -1.03 21.77 -7.67
C ASP A 227 -0.15 20.96 -8.64
N THR A 228 -0.41 21.13 -9.93
CA THR A 228 0.30 20.41 -11.00
C THR A 228 1.78 20.76 -11.07
N ALA A 229 2.18 21.97 -10.65
CA ALA A 229 3.59 22.36 -10.62
C ALA A 229 4.37 21.54 -9.58
N SER A 230 3.78 21.34 -8.41
CA SER A 230 4.35 20.48 -7.35
C SER A 230 4.38 19.02 -7.80
N LEU A 231 3.31 18.52 -8.40
CA LEU A 231 3.22 17.13 -8.87
C LEU A 231 4.21 16.79 -9.99
N SER A 232 4.63 17.78 -10.79
CA SER A 232 5.55 17.57 -11.93
C SER A 232 6.93 17.00 -11.53
N SER A 233 7.29 17.02 -10.25
CA SER A 233 8.50 16.37 -9.71
C SER A 233 8.41 14.85 -9.67
N ILE A 234 7.21 14.27 -9.80
CA ILE A 234 6.96 12.84 -9.69
C ILE A 234 6.91 12.22 -11.09
N SER A 235 7.76 11.22 -11.34
CA SER A 235 7.83 10.52 -12.63
C SER A 235 7.45 9.04 -12.54
N TRP A 236 6.99 8.57 -11.41
CA TRP A 236 6.59 7.19 -11.13
C TRP A 236 5.10 7.09 -10.78
N PRO A 237 4.51 5.88 -10.87
CA PRO A 237 3.09 5.68 -10.64
C PRO A 237 2.66 5.92 -9.18
N ILE A 238 1.39 6.36 -9.05
CA ILE A 238 0.73 6.61 -7.77
C ILE A 238 -0.54 5.77 -7.66
N LEU A 239 -0.68 5.06 -6.53
CA LEU A 239 -1.94 4.43 -6.10
C LEU A 239 -2.57 5.28 -4.99
N GLY A 240 -3.82 5.68 -5.16
CA GLY A 240 -4.61 6.40 -4.16
C GLY A 240 -5.85 5.60 -3.77
N ILE A 241 -6.07 5.44 -2.47
CA ILE A 241 -7.18 4.66 -1.88
C ILE A 241 -7.93 5.54 -0.90
N PHE A 242 -9.22 5.78 -1.15
CA PHE A 242 -10.04 6.74 -0.43
C PHE A 242 -11.44 6.20 -0.17
N GLY A 243 -12.14 6.76 0.83
CA GLY A 243 -13.54 6.48 1.11
C GLY A 243 -14.44 7.65 0.70
N ASN A 244 -15.65 7.37 0.16
CA ASN A 244 -16.56 8.43 -0.27
C ASN A 244 -17.34 9.10 0.88
N GLN A 245 -17.28 8.52 2.10
CA GLN A 245 -17.86 9.11 3.30
C GLN A 245 -16.80 9.74 4.23
N ASP A 246 -15.58 9.90 3.72
CA ASP A 246 -14.49 10.53 4.47
C ASP A 246 -14.75 12.04 4.64
N GLN A 247 -14.96 12.47 5.90
CA GLN A 247 -15.21 13.87 6.23
C GLN A 247 -13.92 14.70 6.25
N ALA A 248 -12.75 14.06 6.38
CA ALA A 248 -11.45 14.74 6.40
C ALA A 248 -10.88 14.91 4.98
N ILE A 249 -11.21 13.98 4.07
CA ILE A 249 -10.76 13.98 2.67
C ILE A 249 -12.00 13.96 1.75
N PRO A 250 -12.56 15.14 1.41
CA PRO A 250 -13.77 15.21 0.58
C PRO A 250 -13.58 14.60 -0.80
N VAL A 251 -14.61 13.92 -1.31
CA VAL A 251 -14.63 13.27 -2.64
C VAL A 251 -14.15 14.22 -3.75
N GLU A 252 -14.54 15.49 -3.67
CA GLU A 252 -14.15 16.49 -4.67
C GLU A 252 -12.63 16.72 -4.69
N SER A 253 -11.96 16.70 -3.53
CA SER A 253 -10.51 16.82 -3.46
C SER A 253 -9.80 15.60 -4.06
N VAL A 254 -10.38 14.39 -3.92
CA VAL A 254 -9.87 13.16 -4.55
C VAL A 254 -9.99 13.23 -6.07
N LYS A 255 -11.12 13.71 -6.58
CA LYS A 255 -11.34 13.91 -8.03
C LYS A 255 -10.38 14.96 -8.61
N GLN A 256 -10.17 16.06 -7.90
CA GLN A 256 -9.21 17.09 -8.29
C GLN A 256 -7.78 16.56 -8.31
N PHE A 257 -7.42 15.72 -7.34
CA PHE A 257 -6.11 15.05 -7.31
C PHE A 257 -5.93 14.13 -8.52
N ALA A 258 -6.89 13.25 -8.81
CA ALA A 258 -6.85 12.39 -9.99
C ALA A 258 -6.71 13.20 -11.29
N SER A 259 -7.43 14.30 -11.40
CA SER A 259 -7.35 15.22 -12.54
C SER A 259 -5.98 15.89 -12.65
N ALA A 260 -5.40 16.30 -11.52
CA ALA A 260 -4.09 16.93 -11.48
C ALA A 260 -2.97 15.94 -11.82
N LEU A 261 -3.03 14.68 -11.34
CA LEU A 261 -2.11 13.61 -11.72
C LEU A 261 -2.15 13.35 -13.23
N ASN A 262 -3.34 13.23 -13.80
CA ASN A 262 -3.52 13.05 -15.25
C ASN A 262 -2.97 14.24 -16.05
N ALA A 263 -3.22 15.47 -15.61
CA ALA A 263 -2.72 16.69 -16.25
C ALA A 263 -1.18 16.78 -16.17
N SER A 264 -0.57 16.21 -15.14
CA SER A 264 0.89 16.13 -14.96
C SER A 264 1.51 14.92 -15.68
N GLY A 265 0.72 14.09 -16.37
CA GLY A 265 1.20 12.89 -17.07
C GLY A 265 1.65 11.75 -16.15
N ILE A 266 1.25 11.76 -14.88
CA ILE A 266 1.61 10.74 -13.89
C ILE A 266 0.68 9.55 -14.03
N THR A 267 1.24 8.35 -14.24
CA THR A 267 0.46 7.10 -14.19
C THR A 267 -0.16 6.95 -12.80
N ASN A 268 -1.47 6.73 -12.76
CA ASN A 268 -2.15 6.65 -11.46
C ASN A 268 -3.35 5.70 -11.48
N GLU A 269 -3.63 5.13 -10.32
CA GLU A 269 -4.84 4.38 -10.00
C GLU A 269 -5.47 4.99 -8.76
N ILE A 270 -6.66 5.57 -8.90
CA ILE A 270 -7.37 6.20 -7.79
C ILE A 270 -8.68 5.44 -7.53
N TYR A 271 -8.76 4.80 -6.37
CA TYR A 271 -9.93 4.06 -5.93
C TYR A 271 -10.70 4.84 -4.88
N LEU A 272 -12.00 4.99 -5.11
CA LEU A 272 -12.93 5.65 -4.19
C LEU A 272 -13.97 4.61 -3.75
N TYR A 273 -13.83 4.12 -2.53
CA TYR A 273 -14.70 3.09 -1.96
C TYR A 273 -16.00 3.70 -1.44
N GLU A 274 -17.13 3.10 -1.83
CA GLU A 274 -18.44 3.55 -1.41
C GLU A 274 -18.78 3.08 0.00
N GLY A 275 -19.46 3.95 0.76
CA GLY A 275 -20.00 3.62 2.08
C GLY A 275 -18.98 3.63 3.21
N VAL A 276 -17.72 3.95 2.95
CA VAL A 276 -16.66 3.94 3.96
C VAL A 276 -16.07 5.33 4.18
N GLY A 277 -15.67 5.59 5.43
CA GLY A 277 -15.12 6.86 5.90
C GLY A 277 -13.60 6.83 6.04
N HIS A 278 -13.08 7.84 6.76
CA HIS A 278 -11.65 7.93 7.07
C HIS A 278 -11.17 6.74 7.89
N ALA A 279 -9.97 6.25 7.61
CA ALA A 279 -9.32 5.14 8.32
C ALA A 279 -10.10 3.80 8.23
N PHE A 280 -10.86 3.57 7.15
CA PHE A 280 -11.63 2.34 6.97
C PHE A 280 -10.77 1.07 6.92
N ALA A 281 -9.47 1.19 6.63
CA ALA A 281 -8.53 0.08 6.61
C ALA A 281 -7.83 -0.17 7.96
N ASN A 282 -8.17 0.56 9.01
CA ASN A 282 -7.61 0.35 10.35
C ASN A 282 -8.53 -0.55 11.20
N PRO A 283 -8.14 -1.80 11.50
CA PRO A 283 -8.99 -2.73 12.25
C PRO A 283 -9.25 -2.33 13.71
N SER A 284 -8.47 -1.36 14.24
CA SER A 284 -8.67 -0.83 15.59
C SER A 284 -9.62 0.36 15.65
N GLY A 285 -10.09 0.85 14.49
CA GLY A 285 -10.94 2.04 14.40
C GLY A 285 -12.42 1.72 14.21
N ASP A 286 -13.30 2.63 14.61
CA ASP A 286 -14.77 2.48 14.52
C ASP A 286 -15.27 2.44 13.04
N ASN A 287 -14.47 2.94 12.11
CA ASN A 287 -14.79 2.97 10.68
C ASN A 287 -14.28 1.75 9.91
N TYR A 288 -13.76 0.73 10.61
CA TYR A 288 -13.19 -0.44 9.94
C TYR A 288 -14.18 -1.15 9.03
N ALA A 289 -13.80 -1.30 7.77
CA ALA A 289 -14.56 -1.96 6.72
C ALA A 289 -13.74 -3.15 6.16
N PRO A 290 -13.90 -4.35 6.71
CA PRO A 290 -13.00 -5.48 6.43
C PRO A 290 -13.00 -5.89 4.96
N LYS A 291 -14.14 -5.84 4.27
CA LYS A 291 -14.25 -6.20 2.85
C LYS A 291 -13.51 -5.22 1.95
N GLU A 292 -13.73 -3.94 2.16
CA GLU A 292 -13.10 -2.86 1.41
C GLU A 292 -11.60 -2.78 1.72
N THR A 293 -11.22 -3.07 2.97
CA THR A 293 -9.81 -3.17 3.40
C THR A 293 -9.09 -4.30 2.67
N ALA A 294 -9.72 -5.48 2.58
CA ALA A 294 -9.14 -6.63 1.89
C ALA A 294 -8.96 -6.37 0.38
N ASP A 295 -9.96 -5.76 -0.28
CA ASP A 295 -9.88 -5.39 -1.68
C ASP A 295 -8.81 -4.31 -1.92
N ALA A 296 -8.73 -3.29 -1.07
CA ALA A 296 -7.71 -2.24 -1.13
C ALA A 296 -6.30 -2.81 -0.95
N TRP A 297 -6.13 -3.77 -0.03
CA TRP A 297 -4.85 -4.45 0.16
C TRP A 297 -4.45 -5.27 -1.06
N GLN A 298 -5.38 -6.02 -1.66
CA GLN A 298 -5.12 -6.76 -2.89
C GLN A 298 -4.65 -5.83 -4.02
N LYS A 299 -5.33 -4.68 -4.21
CA LYS A 299 -4.91 -3.67 -5.20
C LYS A 299 -3.52 -3.12 -4.90
N THR A 300 -3.19 -2.93 -3.64
CA THR A 300 -1.84 -2.52 -3.21
C THR A 300 -0.78 -3.55 -3.61
N ILE A 301 -1.03 -4.84 -3.37
CA ILE A 301 -0.11 -5.92 -3.74
C ILE A 301 0.03 -6.01 -5.28
N GLU A 302 -1.08 -5.93 -6.01
CA GLU A 302 -1.08 -5.95 -7.48
C GLU A 302 -0.29 -4.77 -8.06
N PHE A 303 -0.48 -3.58 -7.51
CA PHE A 303 0.24 -2.37 -7.88
C PHE A 303 1.74 -2.49 -7.59
N LEU A 304 2.11 -2.93 -6.39
CA LEU A 304 3.52 -3.16 -6.04
C LEU A 304 4.18 -4.19 -6.96
N ARG A 305 3.52 -5.31 -7.27
CA ARG A 305 4.04 -6.34 -8.19
C ARG A 305 4.21 -5.83 -9.63
N THR A 306 3.42 -4.84 -10.03
CA THR A 306 3.48 -4.27 -11.38
C THR A 306 4.67 -3.33 -11.53
N TYR A 307 5.00 -2.58 -10.48
CA TYR A 307 5.97 -1.48 -10.56
C TYR A 307 7.26 -1.71 -9.77
N LEU A 308 7.31 -2.75 -8.92
CA LEU A 308 8.49 -3.20 -8.20
C LEU A 308 8.87 -4.63 -8.60
#